data_37a0d2f590e1b96dfbdd72b1e9280824
#
_entry.id   37a0d2f590e1b96dfbdd72b1e9280824
#
_cell.length_a   1.000
_cell.length_b   1.000
_cell.length_c   1.000
_cell.angle_alpha   90.00
_cell.angle_beta   90.00
_cell.angle_gamma   90.00
#
_symmetry.space_group_name_H-M   'P 1'
#
loop_
_entity.id
_entity.type
_entity.pdbx_description
1 polymer ?
#
loop_
_entity_poly.entity_id
_entity_poly.type
_entity_poly.pdbx_seq_one_letter_code
_entity_poly.pdbx_strand_id
1 'polypeptide(L)'
;MAIGGLIGLLDDIAALAKLSAASLDDVSAAAGRATVKAAGVVVDDAAVTPQYLHGVVAERELAIVKQIALGSIRNKLLFILPAALLLNHFLPGLLPIILMIGGTYLAFEGAEKVWHKLSGQHDDDKPAVEKGPEAEKKIVSGAIRTDLILSAEIMVIALATVSHQGFWSQLESLVVVAFVITILVYGVVAMLVRMDDVGLQLAQRDHSGVQALGRGLVTAMPKVLATISVVGTIAML
;
A
#
# COMPACT_ATOMS: atom_id res chain seq x y z
N MET A 1 -49.60 29.42 2.35
CA MET A 1 -49.23 28.20 1.60
C MET A 1 -47.76 28.05 1.30
N ALA A 2 -46.92 29.09 1.32
CA ALA A 2 -45.48 28.99 1.03
C ALA A 2 -44.63 28.32 2.17
N ILE A 3 -45.05 28.45 3.43
CA ILE A 3 -44.29 27.92 4.59
C ILE A 3 -44.33 26.39 4.66
N GLY A 4 -45.46 25.76 4.28
CA GLY A 4 -45.57 24.30 4.26
C GLY A 4 -44.68 23.62 3.21
N GLY A 5 -44.48 24.29 2.05
CA GLY A 5 -43.57 23.80 1.01
C GLY A 5 -42.09 23.88 1.41
N LEU A 6 -41.73 24.93 2.14
CA LEU A 6 -40.36 25.08 2.65
C LEU A 6 -40.01 24.03 3.74
N ILE A 7 -40.94 23.75 4.64
CA ILE A 7 -40.78 22.75 5.68
C ILE A 7 -40.66 21.35 5.03
N GLY A 8 -41.50 21.04 4.02
CA GLY A 8 -41.39 19.78 3.29
C GLY A 8 -40.04 19.63 2.56
N LEU A 9 -39.53 20.69 1.93
CA LEU A 9 -38.22 20.67 1.29
C LEU A 9 -37.07 20.46 2.29
N LEU A 10 -37.13 21.04 3.49
CA LEU A 10 -36.16 20.86 4.55
C LEU A 10 -36.17 19.41 5.10
N ASP A 11 -37.37 18.83 5.23
CA ASP A 11 -37.53 17.43 5.63
C ASP A 11 -36.94 16.46 4.58
N ASP A 12 -37.18 16.71 3.30
CA ASP A 12 -36.58 15.92 2.21
C ASP A 12 -35.08 16.04 2.18
N ILE A 13 -34.51 17.22 2.38
CA ILE A 13 -33.07 17.44 2.47
C ILE A 13 -32.48 16.70 3.70
N ALA A 14 -33.16 16.77 4.84
CA ALA A 14 -32.72 16.06 6.04
C ALA A 14 -32.76 14.53 5.86
N ALA A 15 -33.79 14.01 5.20
CA ALA A 15 -33.90 12.59 4.87
C ALA A 15 -32.78 12.14 3.90
N LEU A 16 -32.51 12.93 2.85
CA LEU A 16 -31.41 12.65 1.93
C LEU A 16 -30.03 12.70 2.63
N ALA A 17 -29.80 13.69 3.50
CA ALA A 17 -28.56 13.79 4.28
C ALA A 17 -28.38 12.59 5.19
N LYS A 18 -29.46 12.12 5.83
CA LYS A 18 -29.43 10.93 6.70
C LYS A 18 -29.15 9.63 5.92
N LEU A 19 -29.76 9.47 4.75
CA LEU A 19 -29.50 8.35 3.84
C LEU A 19 -28.05 8.35 3.35
N SER A 20 -27.53 9.53 2.97
CA SER A 20 -26.13 9.68 2.53
C SER A 20 -25.14 9.36 3.65
N ALA A 21 -25.42 9.81 4.90
CA ALA A 21 -24.59 9.50 6.04
C ALA A 21 -24.57 7.98 6.35
N ALA A 22 -25.73 7.31 6.31
CA ALA A 22 -25.83 5.88 6.49
C ALA A 22 -25.06 5.09 5.42
N SER A 23 -25.13 5.53 4.15
CA SER A 23 -24.35 4.94 3.06
C SER A 23 -22.85 5.08 3.26
N LEU A 24 -22.38 6.24 3.73
CA LEU A 24 -20.96 6.47 4.04
C LEU A 24 -20.47 5.60 5.20
N ASP A 25 -21.29 5.39 6.22
CA ASP A 25 -20.97 4.50 7.34
C ASP A 25 -20.83 3.05 6.87
N ASP A 26 -21.74 2.57 6.03
CA ASP A 26 -21.70 1.23 5.48
C ASP A 26 -20.47 1.01 4.58
N VAL A 27 -20.15 1.96 3.72
CA VAL A 27 -18.96 1.94 2.86
C VAL A 27 -17.68 1.95 3.70
N SER A 28 -17.62 2.81 4.72
CA SER A 28 -16.46 2.92 5.61
C SER A 28 -16.24 1.63 6.41
N ALA A 29 -17.31 1.03 6.92
CA ALA A 29 -17.24 -0.25 7.63
C ALA A 29 -16.81 -1.39 6.69
N ALA A 30 -17.32 -1.41 5.46
CA ALA A 30 -16.95 -2.41 4.46
C ALA A 30 -15.47 -2.28 4.05
N ALA A 31 -15.01 -1.04 3.77
CA ALA A 31 -13.63 -0.76 3.45
C ALA A 31 -12.68 -1.09 4.61
N GLY A 32 -13.09 -0.80 5.86
CA GLY A 32 -12.34 -1.18 7.06
C GLY A 32 -12.16 -2.69 7.18
N ARG A 33 -13.23 -3.47 7.01
CA ARG A 33 -13.15 -4.95 7.03
C ARG A 33 -12.27 -5.49 5.90
N ALA A 34 -12.39 -4.92 4.71
CA ALA A 34 -11.58 -5.30 3.56
C ALA A 34 -10.08 -5.02 3.79
N THR A 35 -9.75 -3.84 4.33
CA THR A 35 -8.37 -3.46 4.69
C THR A 35 -7.79 -4.41 5.75
N VAL A 36 -8.55 -4.75 6.78
CA VAL A 36 -8.10 -5.70 7.80
C VAL A 36 -7.85 -7.10 7.22
N LYS A 37 -8.70 -7.57 6.31
CA LYS A 37 -8.49 -8.87 5.65
C LYS A 37 -7.27 -8.87 4.74
N ALA A 38 -6.95 -7.75 4.12
CA ALA A 38 -5.76 -7.59 3.27
C ALA A 38 -4.49 -7.26 4.07
N ALA A 39 -4.55 -7.13 5.40
CA ALA A 39 -3.45 -6.63 6.22
C ALA A 39 -2.13 -7.41 6.04
N GLY A 40 -2.18 -8.73 5.83
CA GLY A 40 -0.99 -9.55 5.57
C GLY A 40 -0.24 -9.07 4.32
N VAL A 41 -0.97 -8.90 3.21
CA VAL A 41 -0.39 -8.44 1.92
C VAL A 41 0.04 -6.97 2.01
N VAL A 42 -0.66 -6.14 2.80
CA VAL A 42 -0.27 -4.74 3.05
C VAL A 42 1.06 -4.65 3.80
N VAL A 43 1.30 -5.54 4.77
CA VAL A 43 2.59 -5.62 5.48
C VAL A 43 3.70 -6.02 4.53
N ASP A 44 3.42 -6.97 3.64
CA ASP A 44 4.37 -7.41 2.62
C ASP A 44 4.72 -6.28 1.64
N ASP A 45 3.72 -5.59 1.09
CA ASP A 45 3.92 -4.44 0.21
C ASP A 45 4.75 -3.33 0.90
N ALA A 46 4.47 -3.03 2.18
CA ALA A 46 5.24 -2.10 2.97
C ALA A 46 6.68 -2.57 3.26
N ALA A 47 6.94 -3.87 3.27
CA ALA A 47 8.27 -4.45 3.48
C ALA A 47 9.12 -4.47 2.20
N VAL A 48 8.50 -4.69 1.05
CA VAL A 48 9.19 -4.77 -0.25
C VAL A 48 9.58 -3.37 -0.75
N THR A 49 8.71 -2.37 -0.60
CA THR A 49 8.92 -1.03 -1.14
C THR A 49 10.24 -0.35 -0.70
N PRO A 50 10.67 -0.39 0.59
CA PRO A 50 11.95 0.20 1.00
C PRO A 50 13.17 -0.43 0.34
N GLN A 51 13.08 -1.68 -0.11
CA GLN A 51 14.21 -2.38 -0.76
C GLN A 51 14.60 -1.70 -2.09
N TYR A 52 13.65 -1.06 -2.77
CA TYR A 52 13.91 -0.30 -3.99
C TYR A 52 14.63 1.03 -3.75
N LEU A 53 14.63 1.55 -2.52
CA LEU A 53 15.27 2.81 -2.17
C LEU A 53 16.73 2.66 -1.76
N HIS A 54 17.23 1.42 -1.61
CA HIS A 54 18.63 1.19 -1.26
C HIS A 54 19.58 1.79 -2.30
N GLY A 55 20.44 2.70 -1.86
CA GLY A 55 21.45 3.37 -2.70
C GLY A 55 20.95 4.63 -3.39
N VAL A 56 19.70 5.04 -3.16
CA VAL A 56 19.19 6.36 -3.57
C VAL A 56 19.74 7.43 -2.64
N VAL A 57 19.93 8.65 -3.17
CA VAL A 57 20.36 9.80 -2.37
C VAL A 57 19.19 10.27 -1.48
N ALA A 58 19.45 10.52 -0.19
CA ALA A 58 18.42 10.82 0.82
C ALA A 58 17.47 11.96 0.39
N GLU A 59 17.97 13.00 -0.26
CA GLU A 59 17.15 14.12 -0.75
C GLU A 59 16.13 13.72 -1.83
N ARG A 60 16.34 12.56 -2.50
CA ARG A 60 15.50 12.06 -3.60
C ARG A 60 14.52 10.98 -3.16
N GLU A 61 14.76 10.32 -2.04
CA GLU A 61 13.98 9.16 -1.58
C GLU A 61 12.48 9.48 -1.47
N LEU A 62 12.11 10.57 -0.81
CA LEU A 62 10.69 10.96 -0.69
C LEU A 62 10.05 11.32 -2.04
N ALA A 63 10.81 11.92 -2.96
CA ALA A 63 10.29 12.22 -4.28
C ALA A 63 10.00 10.93 -5.06
N ILE A 64 10.84 9.92 -4.90
CA ILE A 64 10.67 8.59 -5.49
C ILE A 64 9.47 7.88 -4.84
N VAL A 65 9.38 7.84 -3.51
CA VAL A 65 8.22 7.27 -2.79
C VAL A 65 6.91 7.89 -3.28
N LYS A 66 6.86 9.22 -3.43
CA LYS A 66 5.69 9.91 -3.96
C LYS A 66 5.36 9.48 -5.39
N GLN A 67 6.35 9.33 -6.26
CA GLN A 67 6.13 8.87 -7.64
C GLN A 67 5.58 7.43 -7.66
N ILE A 68 6.13 6.54 -6.84
CA ILE A 68 5.64 5.16 -6.71
C ILE A 68 4.21 5.17 -6.17
N ALA A 69 3.90 5.93 -5.12
CA ALA A 69 2.56 6.03 -4.56
C ALA A 69 1.52 6.54 -5.58
N LEU A 70 1.87 7.55 -6.38
CA LEU A 70 1.01 8.06 -7.46
C LEU A 70 0.83 7.03 -8.58
N GLY A 71 1.88 6.28 -8.92
CA GLY A 71 1.81 5.17 -9.86
C GLY A 71 0.91 4.04 -9.34
N SER A 72 1.06 3.70 -8.08
CA SER A 72 0.27 2.69 -7.38
C SER A 72 -1.23 3.03 -7.37
N ILE A 73 -1.60 4.25 -6.93
CA ILE A 73 -3.01 4.65 -6.91
C ILE A 73 -3.60 4.69 -8.32
N ARG A 74 -2.84 5.15 -9.31
CA ARG A 74 -3.25 5.13 -10.70
C ARG A 74 -3.51 3.71 -11.19
N ASN A 75 -2.63 2.77 -10.89
CA ASN A 75 -2.79 1.37 -11.27
C ASN A 75 -4.01 0.74 -10.58
N LYS A 76 -4.19 0.99 -9.28
CA LYS A 76 -5.35 0.51 -8.52
C LYS A 76 -6.67 1.01 -9.10
N LEU A 77 -6.77 2.30 -9.41
CA LEU A 77 -8.02 2.91 -9.85
C LEU A 77 -8.30 2.70 -11.34
N LEU A 78 -7.29 2.76 -12.23
CA LEU A 78 -7.52 2.74 -13.67
C LEU A 78 -7.42 1.33 -14.29
N PHE A 79 -6.68 0.42 -13.68
CA PHE A 79 -6.47 -0.92 -14.22
C PHE A 79 -7.07 -2.00 -13.33
N ILE A 80 -6.67 -2.07 -12.06
CA ILE A 80 -7.04 -3.17 -11.18
C ILE A 80 -8.52 -3.12 -10.82
N LEU A 81 -9.01 -1.97 -10.39
CA LEU A 81 -10.40 -1.81 -9.95
C LEU A 81 -11.41 -2.09 -11.07
N PRO A 82 -11.28 -1.53 -12.29
CA PRO A 82 -12.19 -1.88 -13.38
C PRO A 82 -12.08 -3.35 -13.77
N ALA A 83 -10.87 -3.89 -13.85
CA ALA A 83 -10.65 -5.30 -14.20
C ALA A 83 -11.29 -6.23 -13.14
N ALA A 84 -11.08 -5.96 -11.86
CA ALA A 84 -11.64 -6.76 -10.76
C ALA A 84 -13.18 -6.72 -10.76
N LEU A 85 -13.79 -5.54 -10.94
CA LEU A 85 -15.25 -5.42 -11.02
C LEU A 85 -15.83 -6.10 -12.25
N LEU A 86 -15.20 -5.96 -13.41
CA LEU A 86 -15.62 -6.66 -14.64
C LEU A 86 -15.52 -8.16 -14.49
N LEU A 87 -14.41 -8.67 -13.97
CA LEU A 87 -14.22 -10.09 -13.70
C LEU A 87 -15.27 -10.61 -12.70
N ASN A 88 -15.50 -9.88 -11.61
CA ASN A 88 -16.51 -10.27 -10.62
C ASN A 88 -17.93 -10.30 -11.21
N HIS A 89 -18.23 -9.42 -12.14
CA HIS A 89 -19.56 -9.35 -12.77
C HIS A 89 -19.76 -10.43 -13.84
N PHE A 90 -18.77 -10.62 -14.73
CA PHE A 90 -18.91 -11.52 -15.89
C PHE A 90 -18.38 -12.92 -15.66
N LEU A 91 -17.30 -13.05 -14.87
CA LEU A 91 -16.56 -14.29 -14.70
C LEU A 91 -16.07 -14.46 -13.24
N PRO A 92 -17.00 -14.49 -12.26
CA PRO A 92 -16.63 -14.53 -10.84
C PRO A 92 -15.76 -15.75 -10.47
N GLY A 93 -15.90 -16.87 -11.18
CA GLY A 93 -15.06 -18.06 -10.99
C GLY A 93 -13.58 -17.89 -11.39
N LEU A 94 -13.23 -16.85 -12.15
CA LEU A 94 -11.82 -16.57 -12.50
C LEU A 94 -11.05 -15.87 -11.39
N LEU A 95 -11.73 -15.12 -10.50
CA LEU A 95 -11.06 -14.39 -9.42
C LEU A 95 -10.23 -15.31 -8.51
N PRO A 96 -10.76 -16.46 -8.01
CA PRO A 96 -9.95 -17.38 -7.23
C PRO A 96 -8.74 -17.94 -8.00
N ILE A 97 -8.90 -18.20 -9.30
CA ILE A 97 -7.82 -18.72 -10.15
C ILE A 97 -6.70 -17.68 -10.29
N ILE A 98 -7.06 -16.42 -10.54
CA ILE A 98 -6.10 -15.31 -10.63
C ILE A 98 -5.37 -15.12 -9.29
N LEU A 99 -6.11 -15.19 -8.16
CA LEU A 99 -5.50 -15.15 -6.82
C LEU A 99 -4.52 -16.31 -6.59
N MET A 100 -4.89 -17.53 -6.98
CA MET A 100 -4.00 -18.70 -6.87
C MET A 100 -2.72 -18.52 -7.68
N ILE A 101 -2.82 -18.00 -8.90
CA ILE A 101 -1.65 -17.72 -9.75
C ILE A 101 -0.77 -16.64 -9.11
N GLY A 102 -1.38 -15.52 -8.67
CA GLY A 102 -0.68 -14.44 -8.00
C GLY A 102 0.02 -14.89 -6.72
N GLY A 103 -0.70 -15.56 -5.83
CA GLY A 103 -0.16 -16.11 -4.58
C GLY A 103 0.95 -17.15 -4.82
N THR A 104 0.81 -18.01 -5.84
CA THR A 104 1.89 -18.95 -6.21
C THR A 104 3.13 -18.21 -6.69
N TYR A 105 2.97 -17.14 -7.46
CA TYR A 105 4.08 -16.30 -7.91
C TYR A 105 4.78 -15.63 -6.72
N LEU A 106 4.04 -15.05 -5.79
CA LEU A 106 4.58 -14.42 -4.58
C LEU A 106 5.29 -15.43 -3.68
N ALA A 107 4.68 -16.60 -3.47
CA ALA A 107 5.31 -17.68 -2.70
C ALA A 107 6.62 -18.18 -3.34
N PHE A 108 6.67 -18.25 -4.68
CA PHE A 108 7.90 -18.57 -5.41
C PHE A 108 8.97 -17.49 -5.18
N GLU A 109 8.63 -16.21 -5.31
CA GLU A 109 9.55 -15.09 -5.07
C GLU A 109 10.04 -15.06 -3.61
N GLY A 110 9.14 -15.31 -2.64
CA GLY A 110 9.50 -15.44 -1.23
C GLY A 110 10.47 -16.60 -0.97
N ALA A 111 10.19 -17.76 -1.57
CA ALA A 111 11.06 -18.94 -1.45
C ALA A 111 12.44 -18.72 -2.09
N GLU A 112 12.48 -18.03 -3.24
CA GLU A 112 13.72 -17.66 -3.93
C GLU A 112 14.59 -16.75 -3.04
N LYS A 113 14.00 -15.72 -2.42
CA LYS A 113 14.71 -14.83 -1.47
C LYS A 113 15.29 -15.62 -0.28
N VAL A 114 14.54 -16.57 0.27
CA VAL A 114 15.02 -17.45 1.35
C VAL A 114 16.15 -18.35 0.87
N TRP A 115 16.01 -18.93 -0.32
CA TRP A 115 17.04 -19.80 -0.90
C TRP A 115 18.35 -19.06 -1.15
N HIS A 116 18.32 -17.87 -1.75
CA HIS A 116 19.50 -17.03 -1.96
C HIS A 116 20.21 -16.70 -0.64
N LYS A 117 19.44 -16.36 0.39
CA LYS A 117 19.99 -16.07 1.72
C LYS A 117 20.63 -17.28 2.38
N LEU A 118 20.06 -18.48 2.21
CA LEU A 118 20.59 -19.74 2.78
C LEU A 118 21.78 -20.28 1.99
N SER A 119 21.79 -20.13 0.67
CA SER A 119 22.86 -20.60 -0.20
C SER A 119 24.11 -19.72 -0.18
N GLY A 120 24.08 -18.61 0.59
CA GLY A 120 25.22 -17.69 0.69
C GLY A 120 25.51 -16.94 -0.62
N GLN A 121 24.63 -17.05 -1.61
CA GLN A 121 24.67 -16.19 -2.78
C GLN A 121 24.27 -14.80 -2.31
N HIS A 122 25.26 -13.95 -2.08
CA HIS A 122 25.02 -12.53 -1.98
C HIS A 122 24.49 -12.12 -3.35
N ASP A 123 23.38 -11.38 -3.36
CA ASP A 123 22.91 -10.66 -4.56
C ASP A 123 24.02 -9.69 -5.00
N ASP A 124 24.98 -10.20 -5.77
CA ASP A 124 25.89 -9.37 -6.57
C ASP A 124 25.17 -8.67 -7.72
N ASP A 125 23.90 -8.99 -7.93
CA ASP A 125 22.95 -8.26 -8.76
C ASP A 125 22.34 -7.01 -8.06
N LYS A 126 23.10 -6.39 -7.14
CA LYS A 126 22.85 -4.97 -6.92
C LYS A 126 23.20 -4.30 -8.24
N PRO A 127 22.20 -3.80 -9.02
CA PRO A 127 22.54 -3.02 -10.18
C PRO A 127 23.50 -1.96 -9.67
N ALA A 128 24.72 -1.93 -10.22
CA ALA A 128 25.65 -0.85 -9.95
C ALA A 128 24.82 0.42 -10.02
N VAL A 129 24.71 1.16 -8.90
CA VAL A 129 23.80 2.29 -8.80
C VAL A 129 24.25 3.31 -9.84
N GLU A 130 23.74 3.15 -11.05
CA GLU A 130 23.83 4.16 -12.08
C GLU A 130 23.16 5.38 -11.48
N LYS A 131 23.93 6.34 -11.02
CA LYS A 131 23.42 7.59 -10.47
C LYS A 131 22.87 8.40 -11.64
N GLY A 132 21.61 8.76 -11.58
CA GLY A 132 21.02 9.64 -12.58
C GLY A 132 19.52 9.42 -12.79
N PRO A 133 18.89 10.30 -13.58
CA PRO A 133 17.43 10.26 -13.84
C PRO A 133 16.94 8.94 -14.46
N GLU A 134 17.79 8.26 -15.23
CA GLU A 134 17.43 6.98 -15.86
C GLU A 134 17.41 5.84 -14.84
N ALA A 135 18.33 5.83 -13.88
CA ALA A 135 18.33 4.89 -12.79
C ALA A 135 17.10 5.07 -11.89
N GLU A 136 16.74 6.31 -11.56
CA GLU A 136 15.51 6.61 -10.82
C GLU A 136 14.27 6.10 -11.56
N LYS A 137 14.18 6.27 -12.88
CA LYS A 137 13.06 5.74 -13.68
C LYS A 137 12.99 4.23 -13.62
N LYS A 138 14.11 3.53 -13.68
CA LYS A 138 14.17 2.07 -13.56
C LYS A 138 13.66 1.61 -12.18
N ILE A 139 14.12 2.28 -11.12
CA ILE A 139 13.69 2.02 -9.73
C ILE A 139 12.18 2.23 -9.59
N VAL A 140 11.66 3.39 -9.99
CA VAL A 140 10.22 3.72 -9.92
C VAL A 140 9.40 2.74 -10.75
N SER A 141 9.84 2.43 -11.97
CA SER A 141 9.15 1.49 -12.85
C SER A 141 9.13 0.07 -12.29
N GLY A 142 10.24 -0.40 -11.72
CA GLY A 142 10.34 -1.69 -11.06
C GLY A 142 9.41 -1.78 -9.85
N ALA A 143 9.47 -0.79 -8.97
CA ALA A 143 8.60 -0.72 -7.79
C ALA A 143 7.10 -0.68 -8.16
N ILE A 144 6.70 0.13 -9.16
CA ILE A 144 5.31 0.19 -9.63
C ILE A 144 4.85 -1.15 -10.23
N ARG A 145 5.75 -1.88 -10.88
CA ARG A 145 5.43 -3.19 -11.46
C ARG A 145 5.19 -4.25 -10.37
N THR A 146 6.03 -4.29 -9.35
CA THR A 146 5.85 -5.19 -8.21
C THR A 146 4.59 -4.82 -7.42
N ASP A 147 4.37 -3.53 -7.14
CA ASP A 147 3.15 -3.03 -6.51
C ASP A 147 1.89 -3.41 -7.30
N LEU A 148 1.95 -3.47 -8.62
CA LEU A 148 0.78 -3.87 -9.44
C LEU A 148 0.28 -5.27 -9.06
N ILE A 149 1.18 -6.23 -8.83
CA ILE A 149 0.84 -7.62 -8.48
C ILE A 149 0.27 -7.67 -7.06
N LEU A 150 0.98 -7.10 -6.08
CA LEU A 150 0.54 -7.05 -4.68
C LEU A 150 -0.79 -6.29 -4.55
N SER A 151 -0.92 -5.17 -5.25
CA SER A 151 -2.13 -4.37 -5.28
C SER A 151 -3.32 -5.11 -5.92
N ALA A 152 -3.10 -5.92 -6.95
CA ALA A 152 -4.16 -6.73 -7.54
C ALA A 152 -4.68 -7.76 -6.53
N GLU A 153 -3.78 -8.42 -5.78
CA GLU A 153 -4.16 -9.35 -4.72
C GLU A 153 -4.96 -8.66 -3.63
N ILE A 154 -4.48 -7.54 -3.11
CA ILE A 154 -5.19 -6.73 -2.09
C ILE A 154 -6.59 -6.35 -2.57
N MET A 155 -6.72 -5.85 -3.80
CA MET A 155 -7.99 -5.39 -4.35
C MET A 155 -8.96 -6.54 -4.58
N VAL A 156 -8.50 -7.74 -4.95
CA VAL A 156 -9.37 -8.91 -5.10
C VAL A 156 -9.81 -9.47 -3.75
N ILE A 157 -8.94 -9.50 -2.74
CA ILE A 157 -9.32 -9.84 -1.35
C ILE A 157 -10.36 -8.85 -0.82
N ALA A 158 -10.16 -7.56 -1.06
CA ALA A 158 -11.11 -6.52 -0.71
C ALA A 158 -12.46 -6.72 -1.41
N LEU A 159 -12.45 -6.98 -2.73
CA LEU A 159 -13.65 -7.25 -3.51
C LEU A 159 -14.40 -8.48 -2.99
N ALA A 160 -13.71 -9.57 -2.68
CA ALA A 160 -14.32 -10.78 -2.11
C ALA A 160 -15.06 -10.47 -0.79
N THR A 161 -14.57 -9.51 0.00
CA THR A 161 -15.19 -9.08 1.25
C THR A 161 -16.53 -8.35 1.04
N VAL A 162 -16.66 -7.63 -0.07
CA VAL A 162 -17.84 -6.82 -0.42
C VAL A 162 -18.64 -7.40 -1.59
N SER A 163 -18.32 -8.61 -2.04
CA SER A 163 -18.93 -9.26 -3.23
C SER A 163 -20.44 -9.43 -3.16
N HIS A 164 -21.01 -9.51 -1.94
CA HIS A 164 -22.45 -9.60 -1.71
C HIS A 164 -23.19 -8.26 -1.77
N GLN A 165 -22.47 -7.15 -1.89
CA GLN A 165 -23.05 -5.81 -2.00
C GLN A 165 -23.39 -5.47 -3.45
N GLY A 166 -24.21 -4.43 -3.65
CA GLY A 166 -24.50 -3.90 -4.98
C GLY A 166 -23.26 -3.29 -5.64
N PHE A 167 -23.28 -3.21 -6.97
CA PHE A 167 -22.14 -2.72 -7.79
C PHE A 167 -21.58 -1.37 -7.31
N TRP A 168 -22.44 -0.41 -7.01
CA TRP A 168 -21.99 0.92 -6.56
C TRP A 168 -21.31 0.86 -5.19
N SER A 169 -21.84 0.08 -4.25
CA SER A 169 -21.20 -0.09 -2.95
C SER A 169 -19.87 -0.83 -3.05
N GLN A 170 -19.72 -1.80 -3.96
CA GLN A 170 -18.45 -2.44 -4.27
C GLN A 170 -17.46 -1.42 -4.81
N LEU A 171 -17.86 -0.60 -5.81
CA LEU A 171 -17.02 0.43 -6.41
C LEU A 171 -16.52 1.43 -5.36
N GLU A 172 -17.43 2.00 -4.57
CA GLU A 172 -17.11 2.99 -3.54
C GLU A 172 -16.17 2.40 -2.47
N SER A 173 -16.48 1.19 -1.97
CA SER A 173 -15.64 0.50 -0.99
C SER A 173 -14.23 0.25 -1.52
N LEU A 174 -14.10 -0.20 -2.77
CA LEU A 174 -12.80 -0.47 -3.38
C LEU A 174 -11.99 0.80 -3.65
N VAL A 175 -12.65 1.90 -4.02
CA VAL A 175 -12.00 3.21 -4.14
C VAL A 175 -11.43 3.65 -2.79
N VAL A 176 -12.22 3.55 -1.72
CA VAL A 176 -11.75 3.88 -0.36
C VAL A 176 -10.59 2.98 0.05
N VAL A 177 -10.69 1.66 -0.18
CA VAL A 177 -9.61 0.70 0.10
C VAL A 177 -8.33 1.07 -0.67
N ALA A 178 -8.44 1.41 -1.96
CA ALA A 178 -7.28 1.79 -2.76
C ALA A 178 -6.53 2.99 -2.16
N PHE A 179 -7.25 4.02 -1.72
CA PHE A 179 -6.64 5.19 -1.06
C PHE A 179 -6.07 4.85 0.30
N VAL A 180 -6.85 4.17 1.16
CA VAL A 180 -6.42 3.83 2.52
C VAL A 180 -5.15 3.00 2.50
N ILE A 181 -5.11 1.95 1.67
CA ILE A 181 -3.94 1.07 1.58
C ILE A 181 -2.73 1.80 1.00
N THR A 182 -2.91 2.61 -0.04
CA THR A 182 -1.81 3.40 -0.60
C THR A 182 -1.23 4.36 0.43
N ILE A 183 -2.08 5.03 1.21
CA ILE A 183 -1.63 5.92 2.29
C ILE A 183 -0.92 5.13 3.40
N LEU A 184 -1.44 3.96 3.78
CA LEU A 184 -0.82 3.12 4.81
C LEU A 184 0.55 2.63 4.37
N VAL A 185 0.66 2.01 3.20
CA VAL A 185 1.92 1.45 2.69
C VAL A 185 2.97 2.55 2.50
N TYR A 186 2.66 3.53 1.67
CA TYR A 186 3.63 4.58 1.34
C TYR A 186 3.83 5.60 2.44
N GLY A 187 2.86 5.76 3.35
CA GLY A 187 3.01 6.51 4.58
C GLY A 187 4.02 5.89 5.53
N VAL A 188 3.95 4.57 5.73
CA VAL A 188 4.94 3.82 6.52
C VAL A 188 6.31 3.90 5.87
N VAL A 189 6.41 3.70 4.56
CA VAL A 189 7.69 3.81 3.82
C VAL A 189 8.28 5.21 3.95
N ALA A 190 7.47 6.26 3.75
CA ALA A 190 7.92 7.64 3.91
C ALA A 190 8.37 7.96 5.34
N MET A 191 7.71 7.37 6.36
CA MET A 191 8.08 7.51 7.75
C MET A 191 9.42 6.81 8.04
N LEU A 192 9.62 5.60 7.51
CA LEU A 192 10.88 4.86 7.62
C LEU A 192 12.04 5.63 7.03
N VAL A 193 11.87 6.14 5.81
CA VAL A 193 12.87 6.95 5.12
C VAL A 193 13.22 8.21 5.92
N ARG A 194 12.21 8.89 6.48
CA ARG A 194 12.42 10.09 7.31
C ARG A 194 13.03 9.81 8.68
N MET A 195 12.89 8.61 9.19
CA MET A 195 13.37 8.25 10.53
C MET A 195 14.89 8.41 10.65
N ASP A 196 15.62 8.12 9.59
CA ASP A 196 17.09 8.29 9.54
C ASP A 196 17.48 9.77 9.55
N ASP A 197 16.87 10.58 8.70
CA ASP A 197 17.08 12.05 8.66
C ASP A 197 16.77 12.73 9.99
N VAL A 198 15.63 12.38 10.59
CA VAL A 198 15.21 12.92 11.91
C VAL A 198 16.17 12.44 12.99
N GLY A 199 16.60 11.18 12.94
CA GLY A 199 17.57 10.62 13.86
C GLY A 199 18.91 11.36 13.83
N LEU A 200 19.42 11.65 12.63
CA LEU A 200 20.66 12.43 12.45
C LEU A 200 20.52 13.88 12.97
N GLN A 201 19.40 14.55 12.67
CA GLN A 201 19.15 15.90 13.16
C GLN A 201 19.04 15.94 14.69
N LEU A 202 18.37 14.97 15.32
CA LEU A 202 18.26 14.87 16.77
C LEU A 202 19.62 14.54 17.41
N ALA A 203 20.44 13.72 16.77
CA ALA A 203 21.77 13.35 17.26
C ALA A 203 22.75 14.54 17.30
N GLN A 204 22.47 15.63 16.55
CA GLN A 204 23.27 16.86 16.52
C GLN A 204 22.79 17.94 17.50
N ARG A 205 21.71 17.70 18.24
CA ARG A 205 21.18 18.65 19.24
C ARG A 205 22.02 18.63 20.52
N ASP A 206 22.12 19.79 21.20
CA ASP A 206 22.95 19.98 22.39
C ASP A 206 22.39 19.29 23.66
N HIS A 207 21.13 18.88 23.68
CA HIS A 207 20.50 18.17 24.81
C HIS A 207 20.83 16.69 24.82
N SER A 208 21.49 16.21 25.85
CA SER A 208 21.96 14.82 25.98
C SER A 208 20.84 13.78 25.79
N GLY A 209 19.63 14.00 26.28
CA GLY A 209 18.49 13.10 26.09
C GLY A 209 17.99 13.05 24.64
N VAL A 210 17.95 14.20 23.96
CA VAL A 210 17.55 14.30 22.55
C VAL A 210 18.61 13.65 21.66
N GLN A 211 19.89 13.88 21.97
CA GLN A 211 21.00 13.25 21.26
C GLN A 211 20.99 11.72 21.40
N ALA A 212 20.69 11.20 22.59
CA ALA A 212 20.57 9.76 22.83
C ALA A 212 19.42 9.13 22.02
N LEU A 213 18.25 9.83 21.93
CA LEU A 213 17.11 9.43 21.10
C LEU A 213 17.49 9.42 19.62
N GLY A 214 18.19 10.46 19.14
CA GLY A 214 18.64 10.55 17.75
C GLY A 214 19.57 9.40 17.37
N ARG A 215 20.56 9.12 18.18
CA ARG A 215 21.47 7.97 18.00
C ARG A 215 20.73 6.63 18.05
N GLY A 216 19.74 6.52 18.93
CA GLY A 216 18.88 5.34 19.05
C GLY A 216 18.10 5.08 17.76
N LEU A 217 17.51 6.13 17.17
CA LEU A 217 16.77 6.03 15.90
C LEU A 217 17.68 5.58 14.75
N VAL A 218 18.84 6.21 14.56
CA VAL A 218 19.81 5.85 13.52
C VAL A 218 20.29 4.41 13.68
N THR A 219 20.57 3.97 14.91
CA THR A 219 21.04 2.60 15.19
C THR A 219 19.92 1.56 15.06
N ALA A 220 18.67 1.96 15.27
CA ALA A 220 17.50 1.08 15.13
C ALA A 220 17.11 0.85 13.67
N MET A 221 17.37 1.82 12.78
CA MET A 221 16.93 1.80 11.37
C MET A 221 17.32 0.51 10.63
N PRO A 222 18.60 0.05 10.62
CA PRO A 222 18.96 -1.19 9.95
C PRO A 222 18.24 -2.43 10.52
N LYS A 223 17.99 -2.43 11.84
CA LYS A 223 17.29 -3.52 12.50
C LYS A 223 15.81 -3.54 12.15
N VAL A 224 15.18 -2.36 12.08
CA VAL A 224 13.78 -2.20 11.66
C VAL A 224 13.61 -2.69 10.23
N LEU A 225 14.45 -2.23 9.29
CA LEU A 225 14.41 -2.67 7.90
C LEU A 225 14.64 -4.18 7.76
N ALA A 226 15.62 -4.74 8.48
CA ALA A 226 15.85 -6.18 8.48
C ALA A 226 14.65 -6.96 9.03
N THR A 227 14.01 -6.47 10.10
CA THR A 227 12.84 -7.11 10.68
C THR A 227 11.65 -7.05 9.72
N ILE A 228 11.39 -5.89 9.12
CA ILE A 228 10.32 -5.71 8.14
C ILE A 228 10.56 -6.64 6.93
N SER A 229 11.79 -6.72 6.43
CA SER A 229 12.15 -7.61 5.32
C SER A 229 11.91 -9.09 5.65
N VAL A 230 12.24 -9.54 6.85
CA VAL A 230 11.97 -10.92 7.30
C VAL A 230 10.47 -11.17 7.43
N VAL A 231 9.74 -10.24 8.05
CA VAL A 231 8.29 -10.34 8.22
C VAL A 231 7.59 -10.37 6.85
N GLY A 232 7.99 -9.50 5.92
CA GLY A 232 7.45 -9.49 4.56
C GLY A 232 7.73 -10.80 3.83
N THR A 233 8.96 -11.32 3.89
CA THR A 233 9.28 -12.62 3.27
C THR A 233 8.46 -13.78 3.87
N ILE A 234 8.19 -13.77 5.17
CA ILE A 234 7.32 -14.78 5.82
C ILE A 234 5.86 -14.60 5.38
N ALA A 235 5.41 -13.37 5.18
CA ALA A 235 4.04 -13.10 4.75
C ALA A 235 3.77 -13.53 3.29
N MET A 236 4.81 -13.57 2.44
CA MET A 236 4.73 -14.07 1.06
C MET A 236 4.66 -15.62 0.97
N LEU A 237 5.15 -16.33 1.99
CA LEU A 237 5.19 -17.79 2.06
C LEU A 237 3.89 -18.37 2.66
#